data_206d5e3df373a6102300239f24db521f
#
_entry.id   206d5e3df373a6102300239f24db521f
#
_cell.length_a   1.000
_cell.length_b   1.000
_cell.length_c   1.000
_cell.angle_alpha   90.00
_cell.angle_beta   90.00
_cell.angle_gamma   90.00
#
_symmetry.space_group_name_H-M   'P 1'
#
loop_
_entity.id
_entity.type
_entity.pdbx_description
1 polymer ?
#
loop_
_entity_poly.entity_id
_entity_poly.type
_entity_poly.pdbx_seq_one_letter_code
_entity_poly.pdbx_strand_id
1 'polypeptide(L)'
;MTTIILSLSTALSYALQDYLMMPVARAASVIAGVLWIRVVAVLAVAAVAAIIGDLPSGGEEWRAAGFAALGGVFEVAAFLAWLTALSRGQLSVVSPLGSISSAFTVVFVLIIGQSVSSAVWVALPLAVVGGALTSFEPADDGSRSRSAAAGTGWAVLAAAVFGVVTILFGEASALAPITVALFAGLATVLATVPLAVALRAWRLPARFRGRVGACGLMDAGALIAFAAATAIGPLPVVGIIVAQTGTMAVLLGMVLLGERPSRTQMLGIVLTLSAVTLLGTVS
;
A
#
# COMPACT_ATOMS: atom_id res chain seq x y z
N MET A 1 -8.75 -18.39 -2.90
CA MET A 1 -7.85 -18.21 -4.08
C MET A 1 -8.01 -16.84 -4.73
N THR A 2 -9.22 -16.37 -5.04
CA THR A 2 -9.45 -15.04 -5.66
C THR A 2 -8.91 -13.90 -4.80
N THR A 3 -9.15 -13.92 -3.50
CA THR A 3 -8.61 -12.94 -2.52
C THR A 3 -7.09 -12.80 -2.61
N ILE A 4 -6.39 -13.96 -2.68
CA ILE A 4 -4.91 -13.97 -2.75
C ILE A 4 -4.43 -13.35 -4.06
N ILE A 5 -5.04 -13.72 -5.20
CA ILE A 5 -4.68 -13.17 -6.50
C ILE A 5 -4.87 -11.66 -6.52
N LEU A 6 -5.99 -11.15 -6.01
CA LEU A 6 -6.27 -9.72 -5.93
C LEU A 6 -5.28 -9.00 -5.00
N SER A 7 -5.00 -9.57 -3.82
CA SER A 7 -4.04 -8.98 -2.88
C SER A 7 -2.61 -8.99 -3.41
N LEU A 8 -2.18 -10.07 -4.09
CA LEU A 8 -0.87 -10.13 -4.77
C LEU A 8 -0.79 -9.16 -5.95
N SER A 9 -1.87 -9.01 -6.73
CA SER A 9 -1.94 -8.03 -7.82
C SER A 9 -1.79 -6.61 -7.29
N THR A 10 -2.42 -6.30 -6.15
CA THR A 10 -2.28 -5.02 -5.45
C THR A 10 -0.83 -4.80 -5.02
N ALA A 11 -0.22 -5.76 -4.31
CA ALA A 11 1.17 -5.67 -3.85
C ALA A 11 2.17 -5.51 -5.01
N LEU A 12 1.99 -6.28 -6.09
CA LEU A 12 2.82 -6.21 -7.29
C LEU A 12 2.67 -4.85 -7.99
N SER A 13 1.45 -4.33 -8.11
CA SER A 13 1.18 -3.02 -8.72
C SER A 13 1.87 -1.90 -7.97
N TYR A 14 1.79 -1.90 -6.63
CA TYR A 14 2.50 -0.91 -5.80
C TYR A 14 4.02 -1.06 -5.90
N ALA A 15 4.55 -2.28 -5.89
CA ALA A 15 5.98 -2.51 -6.06
C ALA A 15 6.52 -2.01 -7.41
N LEU A 16 5.76 -2.24 -8.49
CA LEU A 16 6.13 -1.75 -9.83
C LEU A 16 5.98 -0.23 -9.92
N GLN A 17 4.97 0.34 -9.26
CA GLN A 17 4.79 1.78 -9.13
C GLN A 17 5.97 2.43 -8.41
N ASP A 18 6.44 1.86 -7.30
CA ASP A 18 7.61 2.35 -6.55
C ASP A 18 8.86 2.35 -7.44
N TYR A 19 9.08 1.28 -8.21
CA TYR A 19 10.17 1.18 -9.17
C TYR A 19 10.11 2.28 -10.24
N LEU A 20 8.94 2.49 -10.86
CA LEU A 20 8.76 3.51 -11.89
C LEU A 20 8.87 4.94 -11.34
N MET A 21 8.50 5.15 -10.07
CA MET A 21 8.55 6.45 -9.41
C MET A 21 9.93 6.83 -8.87
N MET A 22 10.85 5.90 -8.71
CA MET A 22 12.18 6.19 -8.18
C MET A 22 12.90 7.34 -8.89
N PRO A 23 12.97 7.42 -10.26
CA PRO A 23 13.59 8.56 -10.93
C PRO A 23 12.80 9.87 -10.77
N VAL A 24 11.49 9.80 -10.62
CA VAL A 24 10.63 10.98 -10.40
C VAL A 24 10.88 11.55 -9.02
N ALA A 25 10.92 10.71 -7.99
CA ALA A 25 11.19 11.10 -6.60
C ALA A 25 12.56 11.76 -6.42
N ARG A 26 13.55 11.33 -7.20
CA ARG A 26 14.92 11.90 -7.15
C ARG A 26 15.05 13.25 -7.88
N ALA A 27 14.19 13.54 -8.85
CA ALA A 27 14.35 14.68 -9.75
C ALA A 27 13.19 15.69 -9.74
N ALA A 28 12.11 15.39 -9.02
CA ALA A 28 10.93 16.24 -8.90
C ALA A 28 10.38 16.20 -7.46
N SER A 29 9.37 17.05 -7.18
CA SER A 29 8.65 16.96 -5.91
C SER A 29 7.88 15.64 -5.80
N VAL A 30 8.09 14.90 -4.72
CA VAL A 30 7.35 13.67 -4.40
C VAL A 30 5.85 13.96 -4.35
N ILE A 31 5.45 15.09 -3.76
CA ILE A 31 4.04 15.51 -3.64
C ILE A 31 3.42 15.72 -5.03
N ALA A 32 4.17 16.33 -5.98
CA ALA A 32 3.70 16.46 -7.36
C ALA A 32 3.50 15.09 -8.01
N GLY A 33 4.42 14.16 -7.81
CA GLY A 33 4.30 12.79 -8.30
C GLY A 33 3.03 12.11 -7.79
N VAL A 34 2.84 12.12 -6.46
CA VAL A 34 1.66 11.54 -5.81
C VAL A 34 0.37 12.17 -6.30
N LEU A 35 0.29 13.51 -6.30
CA LEU A 35 -0.90 14.22 -6.78
C LEU A 35 -1.31 13.76 -8.18
N TRP A 36 -0.37 13.76 -9.12
CA TRP A 36 -0.69 13.43 -10.51
C TRP A 36 -0.98 11.94 -10.72
N ILE A 37 -0.35 11.03 -9.95
CA ILE A 37 -0.72 9.61 -9.92
C ILE A 37 -2.18 9.48 -9.50
N ARG A 38 -2.56 10.11 -8.38
CA ARG A 38 -3.92 10.03 -7.85
C ARG A 38 -4.95 10.68 -8.78
N VAL A 39 -4.62 11.79 -9.42
CA VAL A 39 -5.50 12.43 -10.42
C VAL A 39 -5.74 11.49 -11.60
N VAL A 40 -4.68 10.88 -12.16
CA VAL A 40 -4.82 9.92 -13.27
C VAL A 40 -5.60 8.68 -12.82
N ALA A 41 -5.30 8.14 -11.64
CA ALA A 41 -6.02 6.99 -11.10
C ALA A 41 -7.52 7.26 -10.95
N VAL A 42 -7.88 8.41 -10.36
CA VAL A 42 -9.30 8.79 -10.19
C VAL A 42 -10.00 8.98 -11.53
N LEU A 43 -9.34 9.61 -12.50
CA LEU A 43 -9.92 9.76 -13.84
C LEU A 43 -10.15 8.40 -14.52
N ALA A 44 -9.21 7.47 -14.37
CA ALA A 44 -9.35 6.12 -14.90
C ALA A 44 -10.49 5.35 -14.21
N VAL A 45 -10.51 5.38 -12.85
CA VAL A 45 -11.59 4.75 -12.07
C VAL A 45 -12.95 5.38 -12.41
N ALA A 46 -13.03 6.72 -12.49
CA ALA A 46 -14.27 7.42 -12.82
C ALA A 46 -14.78 7.07 -14.24
N ALA A 47 -13.87 6.94 -15.21
CA ALA A 47 -14.25 6.52 -16.57
C ALA A 47 -14.85 5.10 -16.59
N VAL A 48 -14.28 4.17 -15.82
CA VAL A 48 -14.82 2.80 -15.69
C VAL A 48 -16.12 2.81 -14.88
N ALA A 49 -16.17 3.53 -13.76
CA ALA A 49 -17.34 3.64 -12.90
C ALA A 49 -18.55 4.26 -13.65
N ALA A 50 -18.30 5.20 -14.56
CA ALA A 50 -19.37 5.77 -15.41
C ALA A 50 -20.02 4.74 -16.36
N ILE A 51 -19.33 3.63 -16.66
CA ILE A 51 -19.83 2.58 -17.55
C ILE A 51 -20.49 1.45 -16.76
N ILE A 52 -19.88 1.03 -15.64
CA ILE A 52 -20.28 -0.19 -14.94
C ILE A 52 -20.50 0.01 -13.43
N GLY A 53 -20.25 1.21 -12.92
CA GLY A 53 -20.38 1.51 -11.50
C GLY A 53 -21.81 1.92 -11.14
N ASP A 54 -22.27 1.45 -9.99
CA ASP A 54 -23.51 1.90 -9.38
C ASP A 54 -23.20 2.97 -8.33
N LEU A 55 -23.94 4.07 -8.40
CA LEU A 55 -23.87 5.11 -7.37
C LEU A 55 -24.67 4.67 -6.12
N PRO A 56 -24.24 5.08 -4.92
CA PRO A 56 -24.98 4.78 -3.71
C PRO A 56 -26.43 5.23 -3.78
N SER A 57 -27.36 4.31 -3.51
CA SER A 57 -28.80 4.55 -3.59
C SER A 57 -29.49 4.56 -2.23
N GLY A 58 -28.90 3.91 -1.20
CA GLY A 58 -29.43 3.78 0.14
C GLY A 58 -28.53 4.30 1.23
N GLY A 59 -29.07 4.47 2.43
CA GLY A 59 -28.31 5.00 3.59
C GLY A 59 -27.11 4.15 3.99
N GLU A 60 -27.19 2.82 3.85
CA GLU A 60 -26.09 1.90 4.12
C GLU A 60 -24.95 2.07 3.11
N GLU A 61 -25.28 2.20 1.83
CA GLU A 61 -24.29 2.44 0.77
C GLU A 61 -23.63 3.81 0.92
N TRP A 62 -24.35 4.85 1.33
CA TRP A 62 -23.76 6.16 1.62
C TRP A 62 -22.85 6.12 2.84
N ARG A 63 -23.17 5.29 3.87
CA ARG A 63 -22.26 5.05 4.99
C ARG A 63 -20.97 4.34 4.52
N ALA A 64 -21.12 3.32 3.68
CA ALA A 64 -19.99 2.62 3.07
C ALA A 64 -19.12 3.56 2.20
N ALA A 65 -19.73 4.47 1.43
CA ALA A 65 -19.02 5.51 0.67
C ALA A 65 -18.25 6.46 1.60
N GLY A 66 -18.80 6.77 2.77
CA GLY A 66 -18.12 7.52 3.82
C GLY A 66 -16.88 6.78 4.35
N PHE A 67 -16.96 5.47 4.59
CA PHE A 67 -15.80 4.66 4.98
C PHE A 67 -14.75 4.59 3.88
N ALA A 68 -15.16 4.42 2.61
CA ALA A 68 -14.24 4.46 1.47
C ALA A 68 -13.50 5.81 1.38
N ALA A 69 -14.23 6.92 1.48
CA ALA A 69 -13.64 8.26 1.46
C ALA A 69 -12.69 8.50 2.65
N LEU A 70 -13.08 8.07 3.85
CA LEU A 70 -12.24 8.15 5.04
C LEU A 70 -10.96 7.33 4.85
N GLY A 71 -11.07 6.12 4.28
CA GLY A 71 -9.95 5.27 3.91
C GLY A 71 -8.97 6.00 2.98
N GLY A 72 -9.46 6.71 1.96
CA GLY A 72 -8.64 7.53 1.05
C GLY A 72 -7.91 8.67 1.77
N VAL A 73 -8.55 9.34 2.73
CA VAL A 73 -7.88 10.39 3.55
C VAL A 73 -6.79 9.78 4.43
N PHE A 74 -7.05 8.65 5.08
CA PHE A 74 -6.07 7.94 5.89
C PHE A 74 -4.90 7.42 5.05
N GLU A 75 -5.16 7.00 3.81
CA GLU A 75 -4.12 6.58 2.86
C GLU A 75 -3.13 7.72 2.58
N VAL A 76 -3.60 8.96 2.39
CA VAL A 76 -2.72 10.13 2.24
C VAL A 76 -1.90 10.36 3.51
N ALA A 77 -2.51 10.26 4.69
CA ALA A 77 -1.81 10.42 5.96
C ALA A 77 -0.73 9.34 6.16
N ALA A 78 -1.05 8.08 5.85
CA ALA A 78 -0.11 6.96 5.90
C ALA A 78 1.06 7.18 4.95
N PHE A 79 0.77 7.62 3.73
CA PHE A 79 1.78 7.87 2.71
C PHE A 79 2.70 9.03 3.10
N LEU A 80 2.16 10.13 3.62
CA LEU A 80 2.95 11.26 4.13
C LEU A 80 3.83 10.86 5.31
N ALA A 81 3.32 10.05 6.23
CA ALA A 81 4.11 9.50 7.34
C ALA A 81 5.24 8.61 6.81
N TRP A 82 4.97 7.76 5.82
CA TRP A 82 5.94 6.90 5.15
C TRP A 82 7.06 7.71 4.47
N LEU A 83 6.70 8.72 3.68
CA LEU A 83 7.68 9.61 3.06
C LEU A 83 8.52 10.38 4.10
N THR A 84 7.90 10.80 5.20
CA THR A 84 8.60 11.45 6.31
C THR A 84 9.58 10.47 6.96
N ALA A 85 9.19 9.21 7.14
CA ALA A 85 10.08 8.17 7.62
C ALA A 85 11.29 7.98 6.70
N LEU A 86 11.07 7.86 5.39
CA LEU A 86 12.13 7.69 4.38
C LEU A 86 13.05 8.91 4.28
N SER A 87 12.52 10.12 4.49
CA SER A 87 13.31 11.34 4.44
C SER A 87 14.18 11.57 5.69
N ARG A 88 13.80 11.00 6.84
CA ARG A 88 14.47 11.20 8.13
C ARG A 88 15.28 9.99 8.59
N GLY A 89 14.90 8.78 8.15
CA GLY A 89 15.50 7.52 8.54
C GLY A 89 16.36 6.88 7.46
N GLN A 90 17.15 5.89 7.85
CA GLN A 90 17.87 5.04 6.92
C GLN A 90 16.89 4.05 6.25
N LEU A 91 17.00 3.87 4.94
CA LEU A 91 16.13 2.96 4.18
C LEU A 91 16.18 1.52 4.73
N SER A 92 17.37 1.05 5.12
CA SER A 92 17.59 -0.26 5.72
C SER A 92 16.86 -0.50 7.04
N VAL A 93 16.44 0.58 7.73
CA VAL A 93 15.68 0.50 8.99
C VAL A 93 14.20 0.76 8.76
N VAL A 94 13.88 1.74 7.90
CA VAL A 94 12.50 2.16 7.65
C VAL A 94 11.75 1.14 6.80
N SER A 95 12.38 0.61 5.74
CA SER A 95 11.72 -0.30 4.79
C SER A 95 11.19 -1.59 5.43
N PRO A 96 11.94 -2.28 6.32
CA PRO A 96 11.42 -3.45 7.04
C PRO A 96 10.17 -3.17 7.88
N LEU A 97 10.03 -1.95 8.40
CA LEU A 97 8.89 -1.57 9.23
C LEU A 97 7.57 -1.50 8.46
N GLY A 98 7.60 -1.37 7.12
CA GLY A 98 6.40 -1.40 6.30
C GLY A 98 5.61 -2.71 6.43
N SER A 99 6.29 -3.85 6.57
CA SER A 99 5.63 -5.16 6.74
C SER A 99 4.87 -5.32 8.06
N ILE A 100 5.17 -4.47 9.07
CA ILE A 100 4.46 -4.45 10.36
C ILE A 100 3.00 -3.98 10.19
N SER A 101 2.64 -3.31 9.09
CA SER A 101 1.25 -2.91 8.80
C SER A 101 0.28 -4.09 8.86
N SER A 102 0.72 -5.29 8.49
CA SER A 102 -0.06 -6.52 8.62
C SER A 102 -0.40 -6.87 10.07
N ALA A 103 0.52 -6.65 11.00
CA ALA A 103 0.28 -6.87 12.43
C ALA A 103 -0.76 -5.87 12.97
N PHE A 104 -0.69 -4.60 12.55
CA PHE A 104 -1.72 -3.61 12.92
C PHE A 104 -3.09 -3.98 12.37
N THR A 105 -3.18 -4.46 11.11
CA THR A 105 -4.45 -4.95 10.56
C THR A 105 -5.04 -6.06 11.41
N VAL A 106 -4.24 -7.06 11.82
CA VAL A 106 -4.71 -8.16 12.68
C VAL A 106 -5.17 -7.63 14.04
N VAL A 107 -4.39 -6.76 14.68
CA VAL A 107 -4.75 -6.16 15.97
C VAL A 107 -6.07 -5.38 15.87
N PHE A 108 -6.26 -4.58 14.83
CA PHE A 108 -7.49 -3.81 14.65
C PHE A 108 -8.70 -4.71 14.37
N VAL A 109 -8.54 -5.79 13.59
CA VAL A 109 -9.58 -6.81 13.37
C VAL A 109 -10.03 -7.43 14.69
N LEU A 110 -9.08 -7.72 15.60
CA LEU A 110 -9.41 -8.25 16.95
C LEU A 110 -10.12 -7.20 17.80
N ILE A 111 -9.71 -5.92 17.75
CA ILE A 111 -10.35 -4.83 18.51
C ILE A 111 -11.81 -4.64 18.08
N ILE A 112 -12.12 -4.78 16.80
CA ILE A 112 -13.51 -4.69 16.31
C ILE A 112 -14.31 -5.99 16.53
N GLY A 113 -13.76 -6.97 17.24
CA GLY A 113 -14.43 -8.18 17.66
C GLY A 113 -14.53 -9.28 16.59
N GLN A 114 -13.79 -9.17 15.49
CA GLN A 114 -13.77 -10.22 14.47
C GLN A 114 -12.79 -11.34 14.87
N SER A 115 -13.15 -12.58 14.55
CA SER A 115 -12.29 -13.74 14.80
C SER A 115 -11.19 -13.86 13.74
N VAL A 116 -10.03 -14.34 14.17
CA VAL A 116 -8.87 -14.56 13.31
C VAL A 116 -8.57 -16.06 13.25
N SER A 117 -8.41 -16.62 12.05
CA SER A 117 -8.15 -18.05 11.87
C SER A 117 -6.77 -18.44 12.43
N SER A 118 -6.62 -19.71 12.83
CA SER A 118 -5.35 -20.23 13.37
C SER A 118 -4.19 -20.11 12.39
N ALA A 119 -4.45 -20.22 11.09
CA ALA A 119 -3.44 -20.05 10.06
C ALA A 119 -2.84 -18.63 10.03
N VAL A 120 -3.64 -17.60 10.33
CA VAL A 120 -3.15 -16.20 10.39
C VAL A 120 -2.13 -16.03 11.52
N TRP A 121 -2.32 -16.70 12.66
CA TRP A 121 -1.37 -16.62 13.79
C TRP A 121 0.01 -17.19 13.46
N VAL A 122 0.08 -18.15 12.51
CA VAL A 122 1.36 -18.68 12.00
C VAL A 122 1.88 -17.85 10.83
N ALA A 123 1.00 -17.45 9.92
CA ALA A 123 1.38 -16.69 8.73
C ALA A 123 1.87 -15.26 9.07
N LEU A 124 1.28 -14.60 10.07
CA LEU A 124 1.63 -13.24 10.45
C LEU A 124 3.11 -13.08 10.83
N PRO A 125 3.67 -13.85 11.80
CA PRO A 125 5.09 -13.73 12.14
C PRO A 125 5.99 -14.10 10.95
N LEU A 126 5.63 -15.11 10.15
CA LEU A 126 6.38 -15.46 8.94
C LEU A 126 6.39 -14.31 7.94
N ALA A 127 5.26 -13.64 7.71
CA ALA A 127 5.14 -12.52 6.79
C ALA A 127 5.89 -11.27 7.30
N VAL A 128 5.78 -10.96 8.60
CA VAL A 128 6.47 -9.80 9.20
C VAL A 128 7.97 -10.00 9.20
N VAL A 129 8.45 -11.15 9.65
CA VAL A 129 9.89 -11.47 9.67
C VAL A 129 10.41 -11.60 8.23
N GLY A 130 9.68 -12.28 7.36
CA GLY A 130 10.03 -12.43 5.94
C GLY A 130 10.15 -11.09 5.24
N GLY A 131 9.15 -10.21 5.37
CA GLY A 131 9.15 -8.87 4.80
C GLY A 131 10.28 -7.99 5.36
N ALA A 132 10.54 -8.08 6.66
CA ALA A 132 11.66 -7.40 7.31
C ALA A 132 13.01 -7.85 6.75
N LEU A 133 13.23 -9.16 6.62
CA LEU A 133 14.49 -9.71 6.08
C LEU A 133 14.66 -9.41 4.58
N THR A 134 13.58 -9.39 3.80
CA THR A 134 13.63 -9.03 2.37
C THR A 134 14.03 -7.58 2.15
N SER A 135 13.55 -6.70 3.02
CA SER A 135 13.82 -5.26 2.93
C SER A 135 15.13 -4.86 3.60
N PHE A 136 15.84 -5.81 4.23
CA PHE A 136 17.07 -5.53 4.96
C PHE A 136 18.24 -5.33 3.99
N GLU A 137 18.75 -4.10 3.93
CA GLU A 137 20.02 -3.78 3.28
C GLU A 137 21.09 -3.58 4.36
N PRO A 138 22.25 -4.25 4.26
CA PRO A 138 23.38 -3.97 5.17
C PRO A 138 23.77 -2.50 5.07
N ALA A 139 23.81 -1.78 6.19
CA ALA A 139 24.23 -0.39 6.20
C ALA A 139 25.72 -0.30 5.83
N ASP A 140 26.06 0.57 4.86
CA ASP A 140 27.44 0.97 4.62
C ASP A 140 28.00 1.65 5.89
N ASP A 141 29.23 1.24 6.27
CA ASP A 141 29.89 1.67 7.48
C ASP A 141 30.10 3.19 7.52
N GLY A 142 29.35 3.89 8.35
CA GLY A 142 29.66 5.29 8.69
C GLY A 142 28.59 6.22 9.19
N SER A 143 27.27 5.93 8.99
CA SER A 143 26.21 6.92 9.29
C SER A 143 25.28 6.52 10.45
N ARG A 144 25.75 5.80 11.40
CA ARG A 144 24.98 4.89 12.29
C ARG A 144 24.10 5.48 13.40
N SER A 145 24.05 6.75 13.77
CA SER A 145 23.49 6.91 15.13
C SER A 145 22.28 7.79 15.37
N ARG A 146 22.03 8.82 14.59
CA ARG A 146 20.92 9.73 14.90
C ARG A 146 19.72 9.66 13.95
N SER A 147 19.94 9.25 12.73
CA SER A 147 18.93 9.24 11.66
C SER A 147 17.95 8.05 11.76
N ALA A 148 18.41 6.88 12.23
CA ALA A 148 17.59 5.67 12.31
C ALA A 148 16.37 5.86 13.23
N ALA A 149 16.57 6.34 14.44
CA ALA A 149 15.50 6.54 15.42
C ALA A 149 14.45 7.57 14.99
N ALA A 150 14.87 8.62 14.27
CA ALA A 150 13.95 9.68 13.82
C ALA A 150 12.95 9.22 12.75
N GLY A 151 13.32 8.26 11.90
CA GLY A 151 12.44 7.68 10.87
C GLY A 151 11.52 6.59 11.41
N THR A 152 11.96 5.85 12.41
CA THR A 152 11.25 4.66 12.94
C THR A 152 9.84 4.99 13.42
N GLY A 153 9.67 6.04 14.21
CA GLY A 153 8.35 6.43 14.72
C GLY A 153 7.37 6.77 13.60
N TRP A 154 7.82 7.45 12.55
CA TRP A 154 6.99 7.76 11.39
C TRP A 154 6.66 6.52 10.56
N ALA A 155 7.57 5.56 10.43
CA ALA A 155 7.31 4.28 9.75
C ALA A 155 6.28 3.43 10.49
N VAL A 156 6.39 3.35 11.82
CA VAL A 156 5.40 2.65 12.65
C VAL A 156 4.04 3.33 12.58
N LEU A 157 3.99 4.68 12.62
CA LEU A 157 2.75 5.42 12.42
C LEU A 157 2.14 5.13 11.05
N ALA A 158 2.93 5.17 9.98
CA ALA A 158 2.47 4.83 8.62
C ALA A 158 1.90 3.40 8.58
N ALA A 159 2.61 2.43 9.15
CA ALA A 159 2.17 1.05 9.21
C ALA A 159 0.84 0.89 9.96
N ALA A 160 0.67 1.57 11.09
CA ALA A 160 -0.58 1.57 11.86
C ALA A 160 -1.73 2.18 11.05
N VAL A 161 -1.50 3.31 10.39
CA VAL A 161 -2.52 3.97 9.57
C VAL A 161 -2.90 3.13 8.35
N PHE A 162 -1.96 2.45 7.69
CA PHE A 162 -2.27 1.48 6.63
C PHE A 162 -3.13 0.30 7.14
N GLY A 163 -2.90 -0.16 8.37
CA GLY A 163 -3.77 -1.14 9.02
C GLY A 163 -5.22 -0.63 9.14
N VAL A 164 -5.40 0.63 9.53
CA VAL A 164 -6.74 1.28 9.58
C VAL A 164 -7.36 1.37 8.19
N VAL A 165 -6.59 1.72 7.15
CA VAL A 165 -7.09 1.78 5.76
C VAL A 165 -7.70 0.44 5.35
N THR A 166 -7.04 -0.68 5.68
CA THR A 166 -7.57 -2.02 5.35
C THR A 166 -8.93 -2.28 5.99
N ILE A 167 -9.12 -1.86 7.26
CA ILE A 167 -10.41 -1.99 7.95
C ILE A 167 -11.48 -1.11 7.29
N LEU A 168 -11.16 0.16 7.01
CA LEU A 168 -12.10 1.10 6.39
C LEU A 168 -12.58 0.62 5.01
N PHE A 169 -11.70 -0.01 4.22
CA PHE A 169 -12.10 -0.63 2.97
C PHE A 169 -12.98 -1.88 3.18
N GLY A 170 -12.75 -2.65 4.24
CA GLY A 170 -13.63 -3.75 4.63
C GLY A 170 -15.03 -3.27 4.99
N GLU A 171 -15.14 -2.17 5.77
CA GLU A 171 -16.43 -1.55 6.13
C GLU A 171 -17.14 -0.92 4.92
N ALA A 172 -16.40 -0.63 3.85
CA ALA A 172 -16.97 -0.14 2.59
C ALA A 172 -17.50 -1.26 1.67
N SER A 173 -17.45 -2.52 2.07
CA SER A 173 -17.79 -3.70 1.24
C SER A 173 -19.27 -3.80 0.81
N ALA A 174 -20.16 -2.96 1.34
CA ALA A 174 -21.53 -2.83 0.84
C ALA A 174 -21.59 -2.20 -0.57
N LEU A 175 -20.51 -1.58 -1.03
CA LEU A 175 -20.40 -1.01 -2.36
C LEU A 175 -19.64 -1.94 -3.31
N ALA A 176 -19.92 -1.79 -4.61
CA ALA A 176 -19.08 -2.40 -5.63
C ALA A 176 -17.61 -1.90 -5.51
N PRO A 177 -16.59 -2.76 -5.72
CA PRO A 177 -15.18 -2.39 -5.56
C PRO A 177 -14.77 -1.16 -6.38
N ILE A 178 -15.35 -0.97 -7.56
CA ILE A 178 -15.10 0.20 -8.40
C ILE A 178 -15.62 1.50 -7.74
N THR A 179 -16.75 1.43 -7.09
CA THR A 179 -17.37 2.56 -6.38
C THR A 179 -16.56 2.89 -5.11
N VAL A 180 -16.10 1.88 -4.37
CA VAL A 180 -15.15 2.07 -3.25
C VAL A 180 -13.90 2.79 -3.74
N ALA A 181 -13.29 2.31 -4.83
CA ALA A 181 -12.10 2.93 -5.41
C ALA A 181 -12.34 4.36 -5.87
N LEU A 182 -13.53 4.67 -6.40
CA LEU A 182 -13.91 6.02 -6.80
C LEU A 182 -13.98 6.98 -5.61
N PHE A 183 -14.73 6.63 -4.55
CA PHE A 183 -14.87 7.48 -3.37
C PHE A 183 -13.55 7.65 -2.61
N ALA A 184 -12.78 6.58 -2.44
CA ALA A 184 -11.45 6.64 -1.83
C ALA A 184 -10.50 7.51 -2.65
N GLY A 185 -10.44 7.30 -3.98
CA GLY A 185 -9.59 8.07 -4.87
C GLY A 185 -9.94 9.55 -4.90
N LEU A 186 -11.24 9.90 -4.97
CA LEU A 186 -11.70 11.29 -4.90
C LEU A 186 -11.26 11.95 -3.58
N ALA A 187 -11.45 11.27 -2.45
CA ALA A 187 -11.02 11.77 -1.15
C ALA A 187 -9.50 11.95 -1.07
N THR A 188 -8.73 11.02 -1.64
CA THR A 188 -7.26 11.12 -1.73
C THR A 188 -6.83 12.36 -2.52
N VAL A 189 -7.47 12.63 -3.68
CA VAL A 189 -7.17 13.84 -4.48
C VAL A 189 -7.55 15.10 -3.70
N LEU A 190 -8.76 15.13 -3.11
CA LEU A 190 -9.24 16.27 -2.32
C LEU A 190 -8.34 16.57 -1.11
N ALA A 191 -7.76 15.55 -0.47
CA ALA A 191 -6.80 15.72 0.61
C ALA A 191 -5.42 16.16 0.12
N THR A 192 -4.97 15.69 -1.05
CA THR A 192 -3.63 15.96 -1.58
C THR A 192 -3.53 17.33 -2.26
N VAL A 193 -4.59 17.80 -2.93
CA VAL A 193 -4.61 19.09 -3.66
C VAL A 193 -4.28 20.28 -2.74
N PRO A 194 -4.92 20.48 -1.59
CA PRO A 194 -4.60 21.59 -0.70
C PRO A 194 -3.13 21.56 -0.24
N LEU A 195 -2.60 20.38 0.05
CA LEU A 195 -1.21 20.19 0.44
C LEU A 195 -0.26 20.58 -0.71
N ALA A 196 -0.52 20.12 -1.92
CA ALA A 196 0.28 20.44 -3.10
C ALA A 196 0.28 21.93 -3.42
N VAL A 197 -0.88 22.61 -3.24
CA VAL A 197 -1.01 24.05 -3.43
C VAL A 197 -0.26 24.82 -2.33
N ALA A 198 -0.46 24.47 -1.06
CA ALA A 198 0.18 25.11 0.08
C ALA A 198 1.72 25.05 0.00
N LEU A 199 2.24 23.89 -0.45
CA LEU A 199 3.68 23.66 -0.59
C LEU A 199 4.22 24.08 -1.98
N ARG A 200 3.37 24.61 -2.87
CA ARG A 200 3.70 24.95 -4.27
C ARG A 200 4.36 23.79 -5.03
N ALA A 201 4.01 22.57 -4.67
CA ALA A 201 4.62 21.32 -5.10
C ALA A 201 3.75 20.57 -6.13
N TRP A 202 3.07 21.26 -7.04
CA TRP A 202 2.17 20.68 -8.04
C TRP A 202 2.77 20.56 -9.45
N ARG A 203 3.97 21.15 -9.68
CA ARG A 203 4.61 21.15 -11.00
C ARG A 203 5.32 19.81 -11.26
N LEU A 204 4.90 19.13 -12.34
CA LEU A 204 5.53 17.90 -12.82
C LEU A 204 6.27 18.19 -14.14
N PRO A 205 7.60 17.95 -14.22
CA PRO A 205 8.36 18.09 -15.46
C PRO A 205 7.81 17.20 -16.58
N ALA A 206 7.74 17.71 -17.80
CA ALA A 206 7.11 17.02 -18.95
C ALA A 206 7.71 15.63 -19.22
N ARG A 207 9.01 15.45 -18.99
CA ARG A 207 9.70 14.15 -19.15
C ARG A 207 9.17 13.02 -18.27
N PHE A 208 8.46 13.34 -17.20
CA PHE A 208 7.92 12.35 -16.26
C PHE A 208 6.44 12.06 -16.45
N ARG A 209 5.73 12.81 -17.30
CA ARG A 209 4.27 12.68 -17.46
C ARG A 209 3.86 11.28 -17.89
N GLY A 210 4.58 10.65 -18.82
CA GLY A 210 4.29 9.28 -19.27
C GLY A 210 4.44 8.23 -18.14
N ARG A 211 5.51 8.35 -17.34
CA ARG A 211 5.73 7.44 -16.20
C ARG A 211 4.65 7.61 -15.13
N VAL A 212 4.34 8.85 -14.78
CA VAL A 212 3.30 9.16 -13.79
C VAL A 212 1.93 8.74 -14.30
N GLY A 213 1.66 8.91 -15.59
CA GLY A 213 0.43 8.38 -16.21
C GLY A 213 0.32 6.86 -16.11
N ALA A 214 1.39 6.14 -16.42
CA ALA A 214 1.44 4.68 -16.26
C ALA A 214 1.23 4.27 -14.79
N CYS A 215 1.92 4.93 -13.84
CA CYS A 215 1.73 4.70 -12.41
C CYS A 215 0.27 4.95 -11.98
N GLY A 216 -0.38 6.01 -12.48
CA GLY A 216 -1.77 6.29 -12.16
C GLY A 216 -2.74 5.23 -12.65
N LEU A 217 -2.52 4.66 -13.84
CA LEU A 217 -3.33 3.55 -14.33
C LEU A 217 -3.11 2.28 -13.49
N MET A 218 -1.87 2.02 -13.08
CA MET A 218 -1.57 0.90 -12.19
C MET A 218 -2.18 1.10 -10.80
N ASP A 219 -2.15 2.33 -10.29
CA ASP A 219 -2.76 2.70 -9.02
C ASP A 219 -4.29 2.49 -9.04
N ALA A 220 -4.95 2.87 -10.14
CA ALA A 220 -6.37 2.59 -10.34
C ALA A 220 -6.69 1.09 -10.27
N GLY A 221 -5.91 0.26 -10.97
CA GLY A 221 -6.06 -1.19 -10.93
C GLY A 221 -5.79 -1.77 -9.54
N ALA A 222 -4.73 -1.30 -8.86
CA ALA A 222 -4.39 -1.72 -7.51
C ALA A 222 -5.50 -1.36 -6.50
N LEU A 223 -6.06 -0.17 -6.58
CA LEU A 223 -7.12 0.29 -5.68
C LEU A 223 -8.41 -0.53 -5.85
N ILE A 224 -8.80 -0.81 -7.10
CA ILE A 224 -9.95 -1.68 -7.40
C ILE A 224 -9.68 -3.11 -6.90
N ALA A 225 -8.49 -3.66 -7.15
CA ALA A 225 -8.13 -5.00 -6.70
C ALA A 225 -8.09 -5.10 -5.16
N PHE A 226 -7.60 -4.05 -4.49
CA PHE A 226 -7.59 -3.97 -3.03
C PHE A 226 -9.02 -3.91 -2.46
N ALA A 227 -9.86 -3.03 -3.00
CA ALA A 227 -11.27 -2.96 -2.61
C ALA A 227 -12.00 -4.28 -2.85
N ALA A 228 -11.76 -4.95 -3.99
CA ALA A 228 -12.33 -6.26 -4.27
C ALA A 228 -11.82 -7.33 -3.29
N ALA A 229 -10.53 -7.31 -2.96
CA ALA A 229 -9.95 -8.26 -2.00
C ALA A 229 -10.55 -8.12 -0.61
N THR A 230 -10.73 -6.89 -0.11
CA THR A 230 -11.33 -6.61 1.21
C THR A 230 -12.82 -6.90 1.26
N ALA A 231 -13.52 -6.83 0.13
CA ALA A 231 -14.95 -7.16 0.03
C ALA A 231 -15.22 -8.68 0.10
N ILE A 232 -14.32 -9.51 -0.42
CA ILE A 232 -14.57 -10.95 -0.55
C ILE A 232 -13.72 -11.82 0.36
N GLY A 233 -12.69 -11.27 1.00
CA GLY A 233 -11.74 -12.04 1.81
C GLY A 233 -11.58 -11.55 3.23
N PRO A 234 -11.04 -12.42 4.12
CA PRO A 234 -10.73 -12.02 5.48
C PRO A 234 -9.70 -10.89 5.48
N LEU A 235 -10.00 -9.78 6.17
CA LEU A 235 -9.15 -8.58 6.24
C LEU A 235 -7.71 -8.88 6.69
N PRO A 236 -7.46 -9.78 7.69
CA PRO A 236 -6.11 -10.17 8.06
C PRO A 236 -5.33 -10.78 6.89
N VAL A 237 -5.96 -11.63 6.07
CA VAL A 237 -5.32 -12.27 4.92
C VAL A 237 -4.93 -11.21 3.88
N VAL A 238 -5.86 -10.30 3.55
CA VAL A 238 -5.61 -9.19 2.63
C VAL A 238 -4.48 -8.32 3.14
N GLY A 239 -4.53 -7.87 4.41
CA GLY A 239 -3.52 -7.02 5.02
C GLY A 239 -2.13 -7.65 5.04
N ILE A 240 -2.02 -8.96 5.35
CA ILE A 240 -0.74 -9.68 5.36
C ILE A 240 -0.12 -9.74 3.95
N ILE A 241 -0.93 -10.03 2.93
CA ILE A 241 -0.43 -10.18 1.55
C ILE A 241 -0.08 -8.83 0.94
N VAL A 242 -0.91 -7.82 1.10
CA VAL A 242 -0.65 -6.47 0.56
C VAL A 242 0.58 -5.83 1.23
N ALA A 243 0.82 -6.10 2.51
CA ALA A 243 2.02 -5.62 3.22
C ALA A 243 3.34 -6.17 2.64
N GLN A 244 3.29 -7.19 1.76
CA GLN A 244 4.49 -7.76 1.11
C GLN A 244 4.93 -7.00 -0.15
N THR A 245 4.50 -5.76 -0.34
CA THR A 245 4.95 -4.90 -1.45
C THR A 245 6.48 -4.81 -1.52
N GLY A 246 7.18 -4.74 -0.38
CA GLY A 246 8.65 -4.75 -0.34
C GLY A 246 9.27 -6.05 -0.88
N THR A 247 8.70 -7.21 -0.54
CA THR A 247 9.13 -8.50 -1.10
C THR A 247 8.90 -8.55 -2.62
N MET A 248 7.77 -8.03 -3.11
CA MET A 248 7.49 -7.92 -4.54
C MET A 248 8.48 -6.98 -5.24
N ALA A 249 8.89 -5.90 -4.60
CA ALA A 249 9.90 -4.98 -5.14
C ALA A 249 11.26 -5.67 -5.33
N VAL A 250 11.70 -6.50 -4.38
CA VAL A 250 12.94 -7.28 -4.51
C VAL A 250 12.82 -8.31 -5.64
N LEU A 251 11.70 -9.03 -5.74
CA LEU A 251 11.45 -9.97 -6.84
C LEU A 251 11.47 -9.27 -8.21
N LEU A 252 10.89 -8.07 -8.31
CA LEU A 252 10.97 -7.25 -9.52
C LEU A 252 12.40 -6.80 -9.82
N GLY A 253 13.19 -6.42 -8.82
CA GLY A 253 14.61 -6.08 -8.97
C GLY A 253 15.41 -7.25 -9.55
N MET A 254 15.15 -8.47 -9.06
CA MET A 254 15.78 -9.69 -9.61
C MET A 254 15.43 -9.89 -11.08
N VAL A 255 14.15 -9.76 -11.44
CA VAL A 255 13.67 -10.07 -12.80
C VAL A 255 13.99 -8.94 -13.78
N LEU A 256 13.77 -7.68 -13.40
CA LEU A 256 13.89 -6.55 -14.32
C LEU A 256 15.31 -5.97 -14.38
N LEU A 257 16.05 -6.01 -13.25
CA LEU A 257 17.39 -5.41 -13.15
C LEU A 257 18.49 -6.45 -13.09
N GLY A 258 18.17 -7.76 -12.98
CA GLY A 258 19.15 -8.81 -12.81
C GLY A 258 19.87 -8.74 -11.45
N GLU A 259 19.28 -8.09 -10.46
CA GLU A 259 19.84 -7.96 -9.12
C GLU A 259 19.95 -9.34 -8.46
N ARG A 260 21.02 -9.51 -7.67
CA ARG A 260 21.23 -10.75 -6.91
C ARG A 260 20.93 -10.47 -5.43
N PRO A 261 19.80 -10.98 -4.91
CA PRO A 261 19.46 -10.77 -3.51
C PRO A 261 20.50 -11.43 -2.59
N SER A 262 20.73 -10.81 -1.45
CA SER A 262 21.56 -11.37 -0.41
C SER A 262 20.94 -12.65 0.18
N ARG A 263 21.73 -13.44 0.91
CA ARG A 263 21.20 -14.64 1.59
C ARG A 263 20.08 -14.29 2.57
N THR A 264 20.18 -13.15 3.23
CA THR A 264 19.14 -12.64 4.15
C THR A 264 17.86 -12.34 3.41
N GLN A 265 17.93 -11.65 2.26
CA GLN A 265 16.78 -11.36 1.42
C GLN A 265 16.14 -12.65 0.86
N MET A 266 16.95 -13.62 0.43
CA MET A 266 16.44 -14.93 -0.02
C MET A 266 15.67 -15.66 1.09
N LEU A 267 16.19 -15.67 2.32
CA LEU A 267 15.47 -16.22 3.46
C LEU A 267 14.14 -15.48 3.70
N GLY A 268 14.17 -14.17 3.62
CA GLY A 268 12.96 -13.34 3.72
C GLY A 268 11.90 -13.68 2.66
N ILE A 269 12.31 -13.85 1.40
CA ILE A 269 11.42 -14.26 0.31
C ILE A 269 10.78 -15.63 0.60
N VAL A 270 11.58 -16.62 1.04
CA VAL A 270 11.08 -17.96 1.37
C VAL A 270 10.04 -17.89 2.49
N LEU A 271 10.31 -17.15 3.57
CA LEU A 271 9.37 -16.99 4.69
C LEU A 271 8.07 -16.32 4.24
N THR A 272 8.16 -15.25 3.44
CA THR A 272 6.99 -14.55 2.90
C THR A 272 6.15 -15.45 2.00
N LEU A 273 6.78 -16.19 1.08
CA LEU A 273 6.07 -17.11 0.20
C LEU A 273 5.40 -18.24 1.00
N SER A 274 6.07 -18.74 2.05
CA SER A 274 5.49 -19.74 2.96
C SER A 274 4.25 -19.19 3.68
N ALA A 275 4.29 -17.94 4.14
CA ALA A 275 3.15 -17.28 4.76
C ALA A 275 1.96 -17.15 3.78
N VAL A 276 2.22 -16.67 2.55
CA VAL A 276 1.18 -16.53 1.51
C VAL A 276 0.58 -17.88 1.14
N THR A 277 1.42 -18.93 1.00
CA THR A 277 0.95 -20.28 0.70
C THR A 277 0.07 -20.82 1.83
N LEU A 278 0.46 -20.63 3.09
CA LEU A 278 -0.33 -21.04 4.25
C LEU A 278 -1.69 -20.34 4.27
N LEU A 279 -1.73 -19.04 3.99
CA LEU A 279 -2.99 -18.29 3.90
C LEU A 279 -3.87 -18.77 2.74
N GLY A 280 -3.27 -19.32 1.69
CA GLY A 280 -3.98 -19.93 0.56
C GLY A 280 -4.81 -21.16 0.92
N THR A 281 -4.47 -21.84 2.00
CA THR A 281 -5.21 -23.02 2.46
C THR A 281 -6.48 -22.69 3.24
N VAL A 282 -6.66 -21.41 3.65
CA VAL A 282 -7.78 -20.95 4.51
C VAL A 282 -8.59 -19.80 3.93
N SER A 283 -8.31 -19.40 2.67
CA SER A 283 -8.96 -18.29 1.95
C SER A 283 -10.00 -18.77 0.93
#